data_717e5c60e38122f140a10d5772969c02
#
_entry.id   717e5c60e38122f140a10d5772969c02
#
_cell.length_a   1.000
_cell.length_b   1.000
_cell.length_c   1.000
_cell.angle_alpha   90.00
_cell.angle_beta   90.00
_cell.angle_gamma   90.00
#
_symmetry.space_group_name_H-M   'P 1'
#
loop_
_entity.id
_entity.type
_entity.pdbx_description
1 polymer ?
#
loop_
_entity_poly.entity_id
_entity_poly.type
_entity_poly.pdbx_seq_one_letter_code
_entity_poly.pdbx_strand_id
1 'polypeptide(L)'
;MMRWTTRVLLAALCVSVTLVDFAPVEAQQFQAGAAAVDVSPLQFPVSLRSGKAVDASFIHDPLHARAIVLSDGKMTLAISVLDALGAPPEMLDEAKQIAAGKTGIPVEQMLICSTHSHSTPPSNRTEGSPGDVAYREQLVNGLAEAIIVAHENLQPASVGMASHDLPEEVFNRRWFLKPGKMPPNPFGKMDIVKMNPGTSPDVLDRPAGPTDPELMVLSLQTSKRKPLGLLANYALHYVGGVEPRHASSDYFGEFSRLMPSRLRASPEFVAMMSNGASGDINNIPFLVNRPPRAPFEQIGIVATKAADAAYLAYRKIEAHDNNVTLDMRQRQVDLRYRRPTEEDVAAARKVIAITDADEIAKLPKKADSYARQTIRAHEREEEFLTVTIQAIRVGEFAIVGIPFETLVEIGLEIKDRSPFPQTMVIGLANGRHGYLPPPEQHRLGGYETWLGTNIVQKDASVILTKNLLEMLEEMRE
;
A
#
# COMPACT_ATOMS: atom_id res chain seq x y z
N MET A 1 -6.68 58.17 92.94
CA MET A 1 -6.95 58.31 91.49
C MET A 1 -6.03 57.37 90.72
N MET A 2 -6.57 56.23 90.30
CA MET A 2 -5.78 55.15 89.70
C MET A 2 -6.14 55.04 88.21
N ARG A 3 -5.21 55.31 87.32
CA ARG A 3 -5.40 55.21 85.85
C ARG A 3 -4.95 53.83 85.38
N TRP A 4 -5.88 53.04 84.83
CA TRP A 4 -5.62 51.78 84.16
C TRP A 4 -5.33 52.09 82.70
N THR A 5 -4.19 51.62 82.21
CA THR A 5 -3.83 51.62 80.80
C THR A 5 -3.98 50.20 80.24
N THR A 6 -4.95 50.03 79.36
CA THR A 6 -5.21 48.79 78.65
C THR A 6 -4.22 48.64 77.46
N ARG A 7 -3.38 47.64 77.46
CA ARG A 7 -2.54 47.28 76.27
C ARG A 7 -3.30 46.30 75.36
N VAL A 8 -3.57 46.78 74.14
CA VAL A 8 -4.11 45.92 73.07
C VAL A 8 -2.92 45.23 72.34
N LEU A 9 -2.85 43.85 72.39
CA LEU A 9 -1.94 43.09 71.57
C LEU A 9 -2.59 42.88 70.21
N LEU A 10 -2.01 43.41 69.13
CA LEU A 10 -2.32 43.03 67.76
C LEU A 10 -1.48 41.76 67.41
N ALA A 11 -2.15 40.61 67.19
CA ALA A 11 -1.55 39.43 66.61
C ALA A 11 -1.57 39.53 65.07
N ALA A 12 -0.43 39.71 64.45
CA ALA A 12 -0.28 39.67 62.97
C ALA A 12 -0.27 38.22 62.52
N LEU A 13 -1.32 37.80 61.76
CA LEU A 13 -1.42 36.50 61.13
C LEU A 13 -0.67 36.57 59.78
N CYS A 14 0.56 36.04 59.69
CA CYS A 14 1.28 35.85 58.44
C CYS A 14 0.66 34.67 57.68
N VAL A 15 -0.14 34.92 56.66
CA VAL A 15 -0.60 33.93 55.68
C VAL A 15 0.53 33.74 54.69
N SER A 16 1.27 32.60 54.77
CA SER A 16 2.24 32.20 53.77
C SER A 16 1.49 31.67 52.55
N VAL A 17 1.36 32.46 51.48
CA VAL A 17 0.89 31.97 50.19
C VAL A 17 2.05 31.23 49.52
N THR A 18 2.01 29.91 49.54
CA THR A 18 2.88 29.06 48.70
C THR A 18 2.40 29.20 47.24
N LEU A 19 3.12 29.98 46.45
CA LEU A 19 2.99 29.96 45.00
C LEU A 19 3.43 28.57 44.54
N VAL A 20 2.49 27.75 44.10
CA VAL A 20 2.77 26.53 43.37
C VAL A 20 3.14 27.00 41.95
N ASP A 21 4.42 26.97 41.62
CA ASP A 21 4.90 27.15 40.26
C ASP A 21 4.35 25.96 39.43
N PHE A 22 3.26 26.20 38.72
CA PHE A 22 2.88 25.34 37.60
C PHE A 22 3.94 25.55 36.51
N ALA A 23 4.92 24.65 36.42
CA ALA A 23 5.75 24.55 35.22
C ALA A 23 4.79 24.46 34.02
N PRO A 24 4.95 25.29 32.98
CA PRO A 24 4.15 25.13 31.79
C PRO A 24 4.35 23.66 31.30
N VAL A 25 3.25 22.94 31.18
CA VAL A 25 3.26 21.67 30.44
C VAL A 25 3.66 22.09 29.03
N GLU A 26 4.95 21.86 28.66
CA GLU A 26 5.38 22.01 27.29
C GLU A 26 4.39 21.21 26.43
N ALA A 27 3.66 21.88 25.58
CA ALA A 27 2.81 21.22 24.63
C ALA A 27 3.70 20.27 23.84
N GLN A 28 3.44 18.97 23.96
CA GLN A 28 4.22 17.94 23.33
C GLN A 28 4.23 18.21 21.82
N GLN A 29 5.38 18.59 21.30
CA GLN A 29 5.53 19.03 19.92
C GLN A 29 5.54 17.80 18.99
N PHE A 30 4.79 17.86 17.88
CA PHE A 30 4.83 16.84 16.85
C PHE A 30 6.26 16.57 16.38
N GLN A 31 6.61 15.29 16.29
CA GLN A 31 7.91 14.81 15.83
C GLN A 31 7.74 13.86 14.65
N ALA A 32 8.70 13.85 13.78
CA ALA A 32 8.80 12.89 12.68
C ALA A 32 10.24 12.45 12.45
N GLY A 33 10.39 11.22 11.99
CA GLY A 33 11.65 10.67 11.54
C GLY A 33 11.43 9.83 10.29
N ALA A 34 12.48 9.66 9.49
CA ALA A 34 12.44 8.89 8.26
C ALA A 34 13.73 8.10 8.06
N ALA A 35 13.63 6.95 7.39
CA ALA A 35 14.76 6.11 7.03
C ALA A 35 14.48 5.31 5.75
N ALA A 36 15.54 4.93 5.05
CA ALA A 36 15.52 4.01 3.93
C ALA A 36 16.66 3.00 4.11
N VAL A 37 16.34 1.72 4.01
CA VAL A 37 17.29 0.61 4.11
C VAL A 37 17.30 -0.15 2.79
N ASP A 38 18.49 -0.39 2.24
CA ASP A 38 18.68 -1.21 1.03
C ASP A 38 18.42 -2.68 1.38
N VAL A 39 17.42 -3.26 0.73
CA VAL A 39 17.03 -4.67 0.86
C VAL A 39 17.23 -5.44 -0.44
N SER A 40 18.09 -4.93 -1.32
CA SER A 40 18.46 -5.65 -2.55
C SER A 40 19.07 -7.01 -2.23
N PRO A 41 18.78 -8.08 -3.01
CA PRO A 41 19.32 -9.42 -2.73
C PRO A 41 20.85 -9.42 -2.68
N LEU A 42 21.42 -10.03 -1.66
CA LEU A 42 22.86 -10.16 -1.46
C LEU A 42 23.42 -11.46 -2.10
N GLN A 43 22.54 -12.42 -2.39
CA GLN A 43 22.91 -13.70 -2.98
C GLN A 43 22.14 -13.97 -4.26
N PHE A 44 22.83 -14.49 -5.27
CA PHE A 44 22.25 -14.87 -6.56
C PHE A 44 22.53 -16.33 -6.89
N PRO A 45 21.69 -17.02 -7.70
CA PRO A 45 20.46 -16.47 -8.30
C PRO A 45 19.31 -16.34 -7.30
N VAL A 46 18.42 -15.39 -7.52
CA VAL A 46 17.11 -15.31 -6.86
C VAL A 46 16.02 -15.41 -7.91
N SER A 47 14.90 -16.00 -7.55
CA SER A 47 13.75 -16.05 -8.43
C SER A 47 13.20 -14.64 -8.73
N LEU A 48 12.69 -14.44 -9.96
CA LEU A 48 11.89 -13.25 -10.29
C LEU A 48 10.46 -13.67 -10.60
N ARG A 49 9.51 -12.88 -10.18
CA ARG A 49 8.13 -13.09 -10.56
C ARG A 49 7.78 -12.36 -11.86
N SER A 50 8.29 -12.83 -12.96
CA SER A 50 8.00 -12.31 -14.31
C SER A 50 6.98 -13.14 -15.11
N GLY A 51 6.28 -14.07 -14.47
CA GLY A 51 5.38 -15.01 -15.17
C GLY A 51 6.06 -16.14 -15.93
N LYS A 52 7.37 -16.06 -16.09
CA LYS A 52 8.27 -17.15 -16.46
C LYS A 52 9.23 -17.30 -15.30
N ALA A 53 9.49 -18.53 -14.85
CA ALA A 53 10.48 -18.81 -13.82
C ALA A 53 11.89 -18.46 -14.36
N VAL A 54 12.25 -17.19 -14.28
CA VAL A 54 13.56 -16.68 -14.69
C VAL A 54 14.23 -16.12 -13.44
N ASP A 55 15.42 -16.62 -13.16
CA ASP A 55 16.20 -16.13 -12.05
C ASP A 55 16.82 -14.77 -12.36
N ALA A 56 16.78 -13.87 -11.39
CA ALA A 56 17.55 -12.63 -11.44
C ALA A 56 19.03 -12.92 -11.31
N SER A 57 19.81 -12.14 -12.01
CA SER A 57 21.28 -12.13 -11.93
C SER A 57 21.82 -10.72 -11.74
N PHE A 58 20.95 -9.70 -11.88
CA PHE A 58 21.33 -8.30 -11.84
C PHE A 58 20.29 -7.48 -11.09
N ILE A 59 20.75 -6.42 -10.44
CA ILE A 59 19.91 -5.37 -9.88
C ILE A 59 20.08 -4.16 -10.79
N HIS A 60 18.99 -3.67 -11.39
CA HIS A 60 19.01 -2.44 -12.17
C HIS A 60 19.03 -1.21 -11.27
N ASP A 61 18.14 -1.21 -10.31
CA ASP A 61 18.01 -0.18 -9.29
C ASP A 61 17.78 -0.83 -7.91
N PRO A 62 18.33 -0.26 -6.82
CA PRO A 62 18.23 -0.85 -5.49
C PRO A 62 16.79 -0.99 -5.02
N LEU A 63 16.51 -2.08 -4.29
CA LEU A 63 15.24 -2.32 -3.62
C LEU A 63 15.35 -1.82 -2.18
N HIS A 64 14.33 -1.12 -1.68
CA HIS A 64 14.37 -0.54 -0.35
C HIS A 64 13.16 -0.94 0.50
N ALA A 65 13.38 -1.00 1.81
CA ALA A 65 12.37 -0.75 2.83
C ALA A 65 12.52 0.71 3.27
N ARG A 66 11.45 1.50 3.17
CA ARG A 66 11.43 2.90 3.57
C ARG A 66 10.39 3.09 4.66
N ALA A 67 10.69 3.89 5.69
CA ALA A 67 9.76 4.14 6.78
C ALA A 67 9.74 5.62 7.18
N ILE A 68 8.56 6.06 7.63
CA ILE A 68 8.37 7.26 8.42
C ILE A 68 7.80 6.87 9.77
N VAL A 69 8.24 7.54 10.82
CA VAL A 69 7.69 7.44 12.18
C VAL A 69 7.18 8.82 12.57
N LEU A 70 5.96 8.87 13.09
CA LEU A 70 5.28 10.09 13.53
C LEU A 70 4.95 9.96 15.01
N SER A 71 5.11 11.04 15.78
CA SER A 71 4.74 11.10 17.18
C SER A 71 4.12 12.44 17.54
N ASP A 72 2.98 12.43 18.22
CA ASP A 72 2.38 13.64 18.85
C ASP A 72 2.64 13.69 20.35
N GLY A 73 3.50 12.78 20.83
CA GLY A 73 3.87 12.60 22.25
C GLY A 73 2.88 11.80 23.08
N LYS A 74 1.70 11.49 22.54
CA LYS A 74 0.73 10.55 23.14
C LYS A 74 0.70 9.24 22.38
N MET A 75 0.79 9.33 21.06
CA MET A 75 0.87 8.20 20.15
C MET A 75 2.13 8.31 19.30
N THR A 76 2.76 7.16 19.04
CA THR A 76 3.83 7.01 18.05
C THR A 76 3.42 5.91 17.08
N LEU A 77 3.45 6.21 15.80
CA LEU A 77 3.08 5.26 14.74
C LEU A 77 4.14 5.21 13.63
N ALA A 78 4.17 4.10 12.90
CA ALA A 78 5.06 3.91 11.77
C ALA A 78 4.29 3.54 10.50
N ILE A 79 4.72 4.10 9.36
CA ILE A 79 4.27 3.71 8.02
C ILE A 79 5.51 3.32 7.23
N SER A 80 5.53 2.08 6.70
CA SER A 80 6.65 1.56 5.91
C SER A 80 6.18 1.07 4.54
N VAL A 81 7.00 1.33 3.52
CA VAL A 81 6.80 0.90 2.14
C VAL A 81 7.95 0.00 1.73
N LEU A 82 7.64 -1.21 1.30
CA LEU A 82 8.59 -2.22 0.84
C LEU A 82 8.56 -2.32 -0.69
N ASP A 83 9.70 -2.25 -1.34
CA ASP A 83 9.84 -2.57 -2.77
C ASP A 83 9.72 -4.09 -2.98
N ALA A 84 8.50 -4.55 -3.10
CA ALA A 84 8.14 -5.95 -3.30
C ALA A 84 6.83 -6.09 -4.08
N LEU A 85 6.62 -7.26 -4.70
CA LEU A 85 5.32 -7.60 -5.32
C LEU A 85 4.18 -7.61 -4.30
N GLY A 86 4.48 -7.94 -3.07
CA GLY A 86 3.59 -8.09 -1.92
C GLY A 86 4.27 -8.97 -0.89
N ALA A 87 3.85 -8.86 0.36
CA ALA A 87 4.38 -9.67 1.44
C ALA A 87 3.25 -10.36 2.21
N PRO A 88 3.46 -11.60 2.69
CA PRO A 88 2.46 -12.29 3.49
C PRO A 88 2.39 -11.65 4.89
N PRO A 89 1.21 -11.70 5.56
CA PRO A 89 1.04 -11.10 6.89
C PRO A 89 2.07 -11.57 7.89
N GLU A 90 2.38 -12.87 7.92
CA GLU A 90 3.30 -13.48 8.89
C GLU A 90 4.71 -12.87 8.81
N MET A 91 5.17 -12.54 7.61
CA MET A 91 6.47 -11.89 7.40
C MET A 91 6.44 -10.43 7.91
N LEU A 92 5.34 -9.73 7.65
CA LEU A 92 5.17 -8.34 8.09
C LEU A 92 5.06 -8.26 9.62
N ASP A 93 4.34 -9.19 10.23
CA ASP A 93 4.18 -9.26 11.69
C ASP A 93 5.51 -9.58 12.38
N GLU A 94 6.33 -10.46 11.80
CA GLU A 94 7.68 -10.74 12.28
C GLU A 94 8.54 -9.47 12.30
N ALA A 95 8.53 -8.69 11.22
CA ALA A 95 9.26 -7.42 11.14
C ALA A 95 8.74 -6.38 12.15
N LYS A 96 7.42 -6.28 12.32
CA LYS A 96 6.79 -5.39 13.30
C LYS A 96 7.16 -5.78 14.73
N GLN A 97 7.19 -7.09 15.05
CA GLN A 97 7.59 -7.57 16.38
C GLN A 97 9.04 -7.21 16.71
N ILE A 98 9.96 -7.37 15.76
CA ILE A 98 11.37 -6.96 15.92
C ILE A 98 11.45 -5.45 16.17
N ALA A 99 10.77 -4.65 15.36
CA ALA A 99 10.74 -3.20 15.51
C ALA A 99 10.12 -2.77 16.85
N ALA A 100 8.99 -3.38 17.26
CA ALA A 100 8.32 -3.11 18.54
C ALA A 100 9.24 -3.36 19.73
N GLY A 101 10.01 -4.46 19.71
CA GLY A 101 10.96 -4.80 20.76
C GLY A 101 12.12 -3.80 20.92
N LYS A 102 12.39 -2.97 19.91
CA LYS A 102 13.45 -1.95 19.93
C LYS A 102 12.92 -0.53 20.14
N THR A 103 11.77 -0.21 19.56
CA THR A 103 11.21 1.15 19.56
C THR A 103 10.18 1.38 20.64
N GLY A 104 9.54 0.32 21.14
CA GLY A 104 8.37 0.41 22.01
C GLY A 104 7.07 0.78 21.27
N ILE A 105 7.09 0.98 19.94
CA ILE A 105 5.87 1.22 19.16
C ILE A 105 5.05 -0.09 19.14
N PRO A 106 3.77 -0.08 19.53
CA PRO A 106 2.92 -1.25 19.44
C PRO A 106 2.78 -1.77 18.00
N VAL A 107 2.69 -3.08 17.82
CA VAL A 107 2.57 -3.73 16.49
C VAL A 107 1.36 -3.19 15.70
N GLU A 108 0.26 -2.93 16.39
CA GLU A 108 -0.97 -2.36 15.84
C GLU A 108 -0.83 -0.90 15.40
N GLN A 109 0.22 -0.21 15.83
CA GLN A 109 0.56 1.16 15.41
C GLN A 109 1.60 1.19 14.27
N MET A 110 1.77 0.08 13.57
CA MET A 110 2.65 -0.03 12.41
C MET A 110 1.85 -0.47 11.18
N LEU A 111 1.88 0.32 10.10
CA LEU A 111 1.38 -0.06 8.80
C LEU A 111 2.56 -0.36 7.88
N ILE A 112 2.59 -1.55 7.28
CA ILE A 112 3.58 -1.91 6.27
C ILE A 112 2.83 -2.27 4.99
N CYS A 113 3.19 -1.63 3.87
CA CYS A 113 2.64 -1.93 2.55
C CYS A 113 3.73 -2.25 1.53
N SER A 114 3.31 -2.81 0.40
CA SER A 114 4.22 -3.13 -0.72
C SER A 114 3.93 -2.26 -1.93
N THR A 115 4.98 -1.92 -2.70
CA THR A 115 4.86 -1.15 -3.95
C THR A 115 4.14 -1.90 -5.06
N HIS A 116 4.14 -3.22 -5.02
CA HIS A 116 3.65 -4.11 -6.07
C HIS A 116 4.54 -4.15 -7.32
N SER A 117 5.82 -3.85 -7.21
CA SER A 117 6.76 -4.07 -8.32
C SER A 117 6.77 -5.55 -8.73
N HIS A 118 6.59 -5.82 -10.02
CA HIS A 118 6.60 -7.16 -10.58
C HIS A 118 8.00 -7.67 -10.97
N SER A 119 9.03 -6.86 -10.74
CA SER A 119 10.42 -7.15 -11.05
C SER A 119 11.26 -7.31 -9.78
N THR A 120 10.64 -7.71 -8.67
CA THR A 120 11.30 -8.02 -7.40
C THR A 120 11.30 -9.52 -7.13
N PRO A 121 12.26 -10.05 -6.36
CA PRO A 121 12.20 -11.42 -5.88
C PRO A 121 10.96 -11.65 -5.00
N PRO A 122 10.45 -12.89 -4.93
CA PRO A 122 9.33 -13.23 -4.04
C PRO A 122 9.72 -13.06 -2.57
N SER A 123 8.87 -12.41 -1.81
CA SER A 123 9.06 -12.18 -0.36
C SER A 123 8.70 -13.37 0.53
N ASN A 124 7.99 -14.37 -0.01
CA ASN A 124 7.34 -15.43 0.78
C ASN A 124 7.98 -16.81 0.63
N ARG A 125 9.19 -16.91 0.09
CA ARG A 125 9.83 -18.22 -0.09
C ARG A 125 10.58 -18.62 1.16
N THR A 126 10.10 -19.69 1.79
CA THR A 126 10.79 -20.42 2.86
C THR A 126 11.57 -21.62 2.33
N GLU A 127 11.36 -21.98 1.06
CA GLU A 127 12.00 -23.05 0.33
C GLU A 127 12.38 -22.56 -1.07
N GLY A 128 13.42 -23.13 -1.66
CA GLY A 128 13.87 -22.76 -3.00
C GLY A 128 15.39 -22.70 -3.09
N SER A 129 15.93 -21.79 -3.90
CA SER A 129 17.36 -21.55 -3.90
C SER A 129 17.83 -20.97 -2.56
N PRO A 130 19.10 -21.17 -2.17
CA PRO A 130 19.63 -20.49 -0.96
C PRO A 130 19.42 -18.98 -0.98
N GLY A 131 19.48 -18.35 -2.17
CA GLY A 131 19.21 -16.92 -2.34
C GLY A 131 17.77 -16.55 -2.03
N ASP A 132 16.77 -17.37 -2.42
CA ASP A 132 15.36 -17.10 -2.15
C ASP A 132 15.05 -17.12 -0.64
N VAL A 133 15.61 -18.08 0.10
CA VAL A 133 15.40 -18.23 1.55
C VAL A 133 16.10 -17.09 2.31
N ALA A 134 17.36 -16.80 1.98
CA ALA A 134 18.11 -15.71 2.59
C ALA A 134 17.46 -14.34 2.34
N TYR A 135 16.83 -14.16 1.16
CA TYR A 135 16.16 -12.91 0.82
C TYR A 135 14.95 -12.62 1.70
N ARG A 136 14.15 -13.65 2.07
CA ARG A 136 13.04 -13.46 3.00
C ARG A 136 13.51 -12.90 4.35
N GLU A 137 14.55 -13.50 4.92
CA GLU A 137 15.12 -13.03 6.19
C GLU A 137 15.69 -11.61 6.07
N GLN A 138 16.36 -11.30 4.96
CA GLN A 138 16.87 -9.96 4.67
C GLN A 138 15.75 -8.93 4.61
N LEU A 139 14.58 -9.26 4.01
CA LEU A 139 13.43 -8.37 3.97
C LEU A 139 12.83 -8.11 5.36
N VAL A 140 12.70 -9.14 6.21
CA VAL A 140 12.21 -9.00 7.59
C VAL A 140 13.09 -8.05 8.38
N ASN A 141 14.41 -8.30 8.35
CA ASN A 141 15.38 -7.49 9.09
C ASN A 141 15.44 -6.05 8.53
N GLY A 142 15.43 -5.88 7.21
CA GLY A 142 15.47 -4.55 6.57
C GLY A 142 14.22 -3.72 6.84
N LEU A 143 13.03 -4.33 6.89
CA LEU A 143 11.78 -3.66 7.29
C LEU A 143 11.85 -3.20 8.75
N ALA A 144 12.28 -4.09 9.65
CA ALA A 144 12.43 -3.76 11.08
C ALA A 144 13.44 -2.62 11.26
N GLU A 145 14.60 -2.71 10.61
CA GLU A 145 15.66 -1.70 10.66
C GLU A 145 15.18 -0.34 10.13
N ALA A 146 14.43 -0.29 9.02
CA ALA A 146 13.89 0.95 8.51
C ALA A 146 12.99 1.66 9.53
N ILE A 147 12.15 0.92 10.25
CA ILE A 147 11.29 1.48 11.30
C ILE A 147 12.13 1.92 12.51
N ILE A 148 13.12 1.11 12.95
CA ILE A 148 13.98 1.42 14.08
C ILE A 148 14.77 2.70 13.81
N VAL A 149 15.44 2.81 12.65
CA VAL A 149 16.23 3.99 12.31
C VAL A 149 15.34 5.22 12.10
N ALA A 150 14.14 5.06 11.51
CA ALA A 150 13.19 6.16 11.43
C ALA A 150 12.74 6.65 12.81
N HIS A 151 12.56 5.75 13.78
CA HIS A 151 12.25 6.10 15.17
C HIS A 151 13.43 6.81 15.85
N GLU A 152 14.66 6.35 15.68
CA GLU A 152 15.86 7.00 16.20
C GLU A 152 16.08 8.41 15.63
N ASN A 153 15.60 8.65 14.40
CA ASN A 153 15.66 9.94 13.72
C ASN A 153 14.52 10.90 14.08
N LEU A 154 13.67 10.58 15.08
CA LEU A 154 12.59 11.46 15.51
C LEU A 154 13.13 12.83 15.92
N GLN A 155 12.57 13.88 15.37
CA GLN A 155 12.91 15.27 15.65
C GLN A 155 11.68 16.17 15.54
N PRO A 156 11.68 17.36 16.15
CA PRO A 156 10.60 18.33 15.98
C PRO A 156 10.32 18.60 14.50
N ALA A 157 9.05 18.42 14.12
CA ALA A 157 8.63 18.44 12.73
C ALA A 157 7.26 19.09 12.56
N SER A 158 6.86 19.22 11.30
CA SER A 158 5.52 19.62 10.88
C SER A 158 5.09 18.79 9.68
N VAL A 159 3.78 18.61 9.51
CA VAL A 159 3.18 17.79 8.45
C VAL A 159 2.17 18.58 7.65
N GLY A 160 2.12 18.34 6.35
CA GLY A 160 1.11 18.87 5.45
C GLY A 160 0.75 17.84 4.39
N MET A 161 -0.48 17.91 3.88
CA MET A 161 -0.97 17.03 2.81
C MET A 161 -1.60 17.86 1.70
N ALA A 162 -1.44 17.42 0.46
CA ALA A 162 -2.11 17.94 -0.72
C ALA A 162 -2.08 16.90 -1.85
N SER A 163 -2.78 17.21 -2.95
CA SER A 163 -2.82 16.34 -4.11
C SER A 163 -2.72 17.10 -5.44
N HIS A 164 -2.36 16.36 -6.48
CA HIS A 164 -2.36 16.84 -7.87
C HIS A 164 -2.70 15.70 -8.81
N ASP A 165 -3.56 15.96 -9.79
CA ASP A 165 -3.99 14.94 -10.75
C ASP A 165 -2.92 14.67 -11.79
N LEU A 166 -2.69 13.38 -12.07
CA LEU A 166 -1.83 12.87 -13.13
C LEU A 166 -2.61 11.83 -13.97
N PRO A 167 -3.56 12.28 -14.81
CA PRO A 167 -4.44 11.37 -15.58
C PRO A 167 -3.73 10.65 -16.73
N GLU A 168 -2.59 11.14 -17.21
CA GLU A 168 -1.94 10.64 -18.43
C GLU A 168 -1.27 9.28 -18.27
N GLU A 169 -1.18 8.75 -17.06
CA GLU A 169 -0.47 7.50 -16.77
C GLU A 169 -1.36 6.41 -16.16
N VAL A 170 -2.65 6.69 -15.92
CA VAL A 170 -3.61 5.74 -15.35
C VAL A 170 -4.70 5.38 -16.35
N PHE A 171 -4.85 4.09 -16.64
CA PHE A 171 -5.82 3.57 -17.58
C PHE A 171 -6.50 2.34 -16.98
N ASN A 172 -7.85 2.30 -17.02
CA ASN A 172 -8.55 1.09 -16.62
C ASN A 172 -8.24 -0.04 -17.61
N ARG A 173 -7.75 -1.17 -17.09
CA ARG A 173 -7.30 -2.30 -17.91
C ARG A 173 -8.37 -3.35 -18.20
N ARG A 174 -9.58 -3.19 -17.63
CA ARG A 174 -10.74 -4.02 -17.83
C ARG A 174 -11.61 -3.41 -18.92
N TRP A 175 -11.93 -4.17 -19.94
CA TRP A 175 -12.60 -3.65 -21.15
C TRP A 175 -13.77 -4.52 -21.57
N PHE A 176 -14.87 -3.88 -21.95
CA PHE A 176 -15.86 -4.48 -22.83
C PHE A 176 -15.26 -4.65 -24.21
N LEU A 177 -15.56 -5.77 -24.87
CA LEU A 177 -15.08 -6.07 -26.21
C LEU A 177 -16.23 -5.99 -27.23
N LYS A 178 -15.90 -5.69 -28.45
CA LYS A 178 -16.86 -5.73 -29.57
C LYS A 178 -17.46 -7.14 -29.72
N PRO A 179 -18.67 -7.26 -30.28
CA PRO A 179 -19.36 -8.54 -30.45
C PRO A 179 -18.47 -9.59 -31.12
N GLY A 180 -18.47 -10.82 -30.54
CA GLY A 180 -17.70 -11.96 -31.04
C GLY A 180 -16.19 -11.90 -30.75
N LYS A 181 -15.67 -10.91 -30.02
CA LYS A 181 -14.24 -10.78 -29.72
C LYS A 181 -13.84 -11.30 -28.33
N MET A 182 -14.80 -11.68 -27.49
CA MET A 182 -14.51 -12.25 -26.16
C MET A 182 -14.03 -13.69 -26.29
N PRO A 183 -12.82 -14.02 -25.81
CA PRO A 183 -12.38 -15.42 -25.74
C PRO A 183 -12.96 -16.11 -24.50
N PRO A 184 -13.03 -17.45 -24.50
CA PRO A 184 -13.37 -18.19 -23.28
C PRO A 184 -12.35 -17.93 -22.16
N ASN A 185 -12.85 -17.87 -20.93
CA ASN A 185 -12.02 -17.79 -19.74
C ASN A 185 -11.40 -19.16 -19.40
N PRO A 186 -10.51 -19.27 -18.38
CA PRO A 186 -9.87 -20.54 -18.03
C PRO A 186 -10.83 -21.67 -17.64
N PHE A 187 -12.07 -21.34 -17.29
CA PHE A 187 -13.12 -22.32 -16.94
C PHE A 187 -13.98 -22.72 -18.15
N GLY A 188 -13.63 -22.27 -19.36
CA GLY A 188 -14.41 -22.51 -20.58
C GLY A 188 -15.71 -21.69 -20.67
N LYS A 189 -15.92 -20.72 -19.77
CA LYS A 189 -17.08 -19.84 -19.73
C LYS A 189 -16.74 -18.48 -20.38
N MET A 190 -17.77 -17.69 -20.69
CA MET A 190 -17.58 -16.35 -21.29
C MET A 190 -17.77 -15.29 -20.20
N ASP A 191 -16.78 -14.40 -20.07
CA ASP A 191 -16.90 -13.19 -19.26
C ASP A 191 -17.51 -12.04 -20.08
N ILE A 192 -17.98 -10.98 -19.43
CA ILE A 192 -18.49 -9.78 -20.10
C ILE A 192 -17.34 -8.81 -20.39
N VAL A 193 -16.32 -8.77 -19.52
CA VAL A 193 -15.14 -7.89 -19.66
C VAL A 193 -13.85 -8.70 -19.64
N LYS A 194 -12.80 -8.14 -20.22
CA LYS A 194 -11.47 -8.76 -20.29
C LYS A 194 -10.39 -7.82 -19.78
N MET A 195 -9.52 -8.33 -18.91
CA MET A 195 -8.32 -7.65 -18.47
C MET A 195 -7.25 -7.68 -19.58
N ASN A 196 -6.62 -6.54 -19.84
CA ASN A 196 -5.53 -6.39 -20.81
C ASN A 196 -5.85 -7.05 -22.18
N PRO A 197 -6.91 -6.62 -22.87
CA PRO A 197 -7.36 -7.27 -24.10
C PRO A 197 -6.47 -6.99 -25.34
N GLY A 198 -5.37 -6.27 -25.16
CA GLY A 198 -4.57 -5.70 -26.24
C GLY A 198 -5.08 -4.29 -26.63
N THR A 199 -4.43 -3.67 -27.62
CA THR A 199 -4.65 -2.27 -27.97
C THR A 199 -5.36 -2.09 -29.32
N SER A 200 -5.85 -3.18 -29.93
CA SER A 200 -6.52 -3.11 -31.26
C SER A 200 -7.90 -2.45 -31.16
N PRO A 201 -8.14 -1.35 -31.91
CA PRO A 201 -9.46 -0.72 -31.99
C PRO A 201 -10.54 -1.66 -32.54
N ASP A 202 -10.18 -2.69 -33.30
CA ASP A 202 -11.14 -3.67 -33.85
C ASP A 202 -11.67 -4.65 -32.80
N VAL A 203 -11.02 -4.71 -31.63
CA VAL A 203 -11.38 -5.58 -30.50
C VAL A 203 -12.04 -4.80 -29.38
N LEU A 204 -11.55 -3.61 -29.09
CA LEU A 204 -11.95 -2.79 -27.95
C LEU A 204 -13.28 -2.06 -28.20
N ASP A 205 -14.17 -2.05 -27.20
CA ASP A 205 -15.38 -1.23 -27.18
C ASP A 205 -15.18 -0.03 -26.23
N ARG A 206 -15.19 -0.26 -24.92
CA ARG A 206 -15.02 0.78 -23.90
C ARG A 206 -14.42 0.20 -22.61
N PRO A 207 -13.77 1.03 -21.76
CA PRO A 207 -13.33 0.58 -20.44
C PRO A 207 -14.52 0.21 -19.54
N ALA A 208 -14.30 -0.69 -18.60
CA ALA A 208 -15.30 -1.24 -17.69
C ALA A 208 -15.35 -0.55 -16.32
N GLY A 209 -14.48 0.40 -16.06
CA GLY A 209 -14.42 1.14 -14.81
C GLY A 209 -13.75 2.50 -15.00
N PRO A 210 -13.76 3.33 -13.94
CA PRO A 210 -13.09 4.63 -13.93
C PRO A 210 -11.57 4.50 -13.76
N THR A 211 -10.91 5.64 -13.60
CA THR A 211 -9.54 5.78 -13.10
C THR A 211 -9.53 6.75 -11.93
N ASP A 212 -8.52 6.67 -11.08
CA ASP A 212 -8.23 7.66 -10.04
C ASP A 212 -6.92 8.37 -10.41
N PRO A 213 -6.98 9.59 -10.96
CA PRO A 213 -5.79 10.33 -11.37
C PRO A 213 -5.07 11.02 -10.21
N GLU A 214 -5.66 11.05 -9.02
CA GLU A 214 -5.14 11.80 -7.89
C GLU A 214 -3.85 11.18 -7.33
N LEU A 215 -2.74 11.94 -7.42
CA LEU A 215 -1.50 11.66 -6.73
C LEU A 215 -1.46 12.51 -5.45
N MET A 216 -1.55 11.85 -4.29
CA MET A 216 -1.53 12.50 -2.99
C MET A 216 -0.14 12.49 -2.39
N VAL A 217 0.21 13.52 -1.60
CA VAL A 217 1.46 13.58 -0.85
C VAL A 217 1.21 13.99 0.59
N LEU A 218 1.84 13.26 1.53
CA LEU A 218 2.04 13.66 2.92
C LEU A 218 3.50 14.09 3.04
N SER A 219 3.73 15.35 3.36
CA SER A 219 5.05 15.97 3.45
C SER A 219 5.41 16.26 4.89
N LEU A 220 6.63 15.90 5.28
CA LEU A 220 7.21 16.18 6.58
C LEU A 220 8.34 17.20 6.42
N GLN A 221 8.35 18.20 7.30
CA GLN A 221 9.40 19.21 7.37
C GLN A 221 9.97 19.28 8.79
N THR A 222 11.27 19.53 8.89
CA THR A 222 11.92 19.85 10.15
C THR A 222 11.39 21.20 10.70
N SER A 223 11.66 21.52 11.96
CA SER A 223 11.39 22.84 12.56
C SER A 223 12.01 24.00 11.79
N LYS A 224 13.07 23.74 11.01
CA LYS A 224 13.73 24.72 10.11
C LYS A 224 13.10 24.76 8.71
N ARG A 225 11.93 24.14 8.49
CA ARG A 225 11.21 24.05 7.21
C ARG A 225 11.99 23.36 6.10
N LYS A 226 12.94 22.48 6.44
CA LYS A 226 13.64 21.64 5.46
C LYS A 226 12.84 20.35 5.23
N PRO A 227 12.75 19.85 4.00
CA PRO A 227 12.13 18.55 3.73
C PRO A 227 12.82 17.45 4.54
N LEU A 228 12.03 16.65 5.27
CA LEU A 228 12.48 15.52 6.07
C LEU A 228 12.06 14.20 5.45
N GLY A 229 10.80 14.10 5.04
CA GLY A 229 10.24 12.92 4.41
C GLY A 229 9.02 13.26 3.56
N LEU A 230 8.68 12.37 2.61
CA LEU A 230 7.49 12.48 1.78
C LEU A 230 6.95 11.09 1.49
N LEU A 231 5.70 10.85 1.87
CA LEU A 231 4.91 9.70 1.42
C LEU A 231 4.00 10.16 0.30
N ALA A 232 4.15 9.57 -0.89
CA ALA A 232 3.21 9.71 -1.98
C ALA A 232 2.29 8.48 -2.08
N ASN A 233 1.11 8.65 -2.66
CA ASN A 233 0.20 7.56 -3.02
C ASN A 233 -0.38 7.83 -4.41
N TYR A 234 -0.40 6.80 -5.26
CA TYR A 234 -0.93 6.90 -6.61
C TYR A 234 -1.58 5.59 -7.02
N ALA A 235 -2.77 5.67 -7.62
CA ALA A 235 -3.54 4.50 -8.02
C ALA A 235 -3.06 3.95 -9.37
N LEU A 236 -1.76 3.64 -9.46
CA LEU A 236 -1.13 3.04 -10.63
C LEU A 236 -0.41 1.73 -10.24
N HIS A 237 -0.73 0.66 -10.96
CA HIS A 237 -0.02 -0.62 -10.89
C HIS A 237 1.46 -0.44 -11.31
N TYR A 238 2.26 -1.50 -11.34
CA TYR A 238 3.60 -1.45 -11.88
C TYR A 238 3.60 -1.05 -13.37
N VAL A 239 4.69 -0.44 -13.81
CA VAL A 239 4.89 -0.05 -15.23
C VAL A 239 5.51 -1.18 -16.04
N GLY A 240 6.54 -1.84 -15.50
CA GLY A 240 7.23 -2.94 -16.17
C GLY A 240 8.15 -2.50 -17.31
N GLY A 241 8.37 -3.37 -18.31
CA GLY A 241 9.35 -3.12 -19.37
C GLY A 241 10.79 -3.24 -18.87
N VAL A 242 11.02 -4.14 -17.93
CA VAL A 242 12.33 -4.42 -17.34
C VAL A 242 13.10 -5.39 -18.23
N GLU A 243 14.41 -5.21 -18.34
CA GLU A 243 15.31 -6.16 -19.00
C GLU A 243 15.19 -7.55 -18.35
N PRO A 244 15.15 -8.65 -19.11
CA PRO A 244 15.15 -9.99 -18.55
C PRO A 244 16.27 -10.20 -17.52
N ARG A 245 15.96 -10.90 -16.43
CA ARG A 245 16.89 -11.24 -15.34
C ARG A 245 17.37 -10.03 -14.49
N HIS A 246 16.74 -8.86 -14.61
CA HIS A 246 17.01 -7.71 -13.76
C HIS A 246 15.93 -7.56 -12.68
N ALA A 247 16.34 -7.38 -11.44
CA ALA A 247 15.49 -6.88 -10.37
C ALA A 247 15.38 -5.35 -10.47
N SER A 248 14.20 -4.81 -10.19
CA SER A 248 13.93 -3.37 -10.22
C SER A 248 12.81 -3.02 -9.26
N SER A 249 12.93 -1.87 -8.60
CA SER A 249 11.88 -1.24 -7.79
C SER A 249 10.77 -0.60 -8.65
N ASP A 250 10.87 -0.69 -10.00
CA ASP A 250 9.93 -0.07 -10.94
C ASP A 250 9.90 1.47 -10.77
N TYR A 251 8.80 2.13 -11.19
CA TYR A 251 8.70 3.60 -11.08
C TYR A 251 8.66 4.10 -9.63
N PHE A 252 8.36 3.28 -8.66
CA PHE A 252 8.30 3.63 -7.23
C PHE A 252 9.68 4.02 -6.69
N GLY A 253 10.70 3.21 -6.94
CA GLY A 253 12.06 3.51 -6.51
C GLY A 253 12.68 4.66 -7.31
N GLU A 254 12.42 4.71 -8.61
CA GLU A 254 12.88 5.83 -9.45
C GLU A 254 12.23 7.16 -9.04
N PHE A 255 10.94 7.17 -8.68
CA PHE A 255 10.27 8.31 -8.05
C PHE A 255 11.03 8.76 -6.79
N SER A 256 11.32 7.80 -5.90
CA SER A 256 12.03 8.09 -4.64
C SER A 256 13.41 8.71 -4.88
N ARG A 257 14.11 8.26 -5.92
CA ARG A 257 15.41 8.81 -6.35
C ARG A 257 15.31 10.23 -6.92
N LEU A 258 14.20 10.57 -7.58
CA LEU A 258 14.01 11.87 -8.23
C LEU A 258 13.57 12.97 -7.25
N MET A 259 12.80 12.63 -6.21
CA MET A 259 12.19 13.60 -5.31
C MET A 259 13.16 14.51 -4.56
N PRO A 260 14.34 14.05 -4.06
CA PRO A 260 15.30 14.93 -3.39
C PRO A 260 15.69 16.15 -4.25
N SER A 261 15.91 15.95 -5.55
CA SER A 261 16.25 17.04 -6.46
C SER A 261 15.09 18.02 -6.68
N ARG A 262 13.83 17.51 -6.74
CA ARG A 262 12.65 18.36 -6.91
C ARG A 262 12.42 19.29 -5.71
N LEU A 263 12.69 18.79 -4.51
CA LEU A 263 12.50 19.55 -3.26
C LEU A 263 13.76 20.25 -2.76
N ARG A 264 14.89 20.12 -3.44
CA ARG A 264 16.21 20.60 -2.98
C ARG A 264 16.50 20.12 -1.56
N ALA A 265 16.16 18.86 -1.30
CA ALA A 265 16.28 18.23 0.00
C ALA A 265 17.73 17.83 0.31
N SER A 266 18.01 17.64 1.60
CA SER A 266 19.30 17.11 2.06
C SER A 266 19.41 15.59 1.78
N PRO A 267 20.60 15.01 1.88
CA PRO A 267 20.79 13.56 1.67
C PRO A 267 19.99 12.66 2.64
N GLU A 268 19.63 13.17 3.81
CA GLU A 268 18.85 12.47 4.83
C GLU A 268 17.33 12.42 4.52
N PHE A 269 16.89 13.17 3.51
CA PHE A 269 15.49 13.18 3.09
C PHE A 269 15.08 11.83 2.49
N VAL A 270 13.93 11.32 2.92
CA VAL A 270 13.38 10.07 2.39
C VAL A 270 12.06 10.33 1.65
N ALA A 271 12.04 9.99 0.37
CA ALA A 271 10.80 9.88 -0.39
C ALA A 271 10.39 8.41 -0.53
N MET A 272 9.10 8.13 -0.43
CA MET A 272 8.52 6.82 -0.69
C MET A 272 7.15 6.97 -1.35
N MET A 273 6.76 5.96 -2.13
CA MET A 273 5.46 5.91 -2.79
C MET A 273 4.76 4.60 -2.50
N SER A 274 3.57 4.68 -1.92
CA SER A 274 2.67 3.55 -1.73
C SER A 274 1.78 3.35 -2.96
N ASN A 275 1.34 2.11 -3.17
CA ASN A 275 0.38 1.78 -4.21
C ASN A 275 -1.04 2.10 -3.72
N GLY A 276 -1.80 2.83 -4.52
CA GLY A 276 -3.22 3.12 -4.26
C GLY A 276 -4.15 1.97 -4.64
N ALA A 277 -5.44 2.26 -4.78
CA ALA A 277 -6.42 1.31 -5.30
C ALA A 277 -6.22 1.14 -6.82
N SER A 278 -5.30 0.27 -7.21
CA SER A 278 -4.82 0.11 -8.59
C SER A 278 -5.09 -1.28 -9.18
N GLY A 279 -5.92 -2.11 -8.53
CA GLY A 279 -6.12 -3.50 -8.91
C GLY A 279 -6.56 -3.71 -10.35
N ASP A 280 -7.23 -2.76 -10.95
CA ASP A 280 -7.67 -2.76 -12.34
C ASP A 280 -7.06 -1.63 -13.20
N ILE A 281 -6.03 -0.97 -12.71
CA ILE A 281 -5.36 0.15 -13.39
C ILE A 281 -3.98 -0.28 -13.89
N ASN A 282 -3.60 0.19 -15.07
CA ASN A 282 -2.23 0.06 -15.57
C ASN A 282 -1.79 1.28 -16.40
N ASN A 283 -0.56 1.22 -16.92
CA ASN A 283 0.06 2.28 -17.73
C ASN A 283 -0.05 2.05 -19.24
N ILE A 284 -1.10 1.38 -19.72
CA ILE A 284 -1.30 1.10 -21.16
C ILE A 284 -2.43 1.98 -21.70
N PRO A 285 -2.14 2.95 -22.59
CA PRO A 285 -3.16 3.77 -23.25
C PRO A 285 -3.81 2.96 -24.37
N PHE A 286 -4.81 2.15 -24.09
CA PHE A 286 -5.37 1.10 -24.94
C PHE A 286 -5.80 1.55 -26.35
N LEU A 287 -6.30 2.77 -26.53
CA LEU A 287 -6.73 3.28 -27.82
C LEU A 287 -5.67 4.14 -28.53
N VAL A 288 -4.50 4.29 -27.93
CA VAL A 288 -3.39 5.07 -28.48
C VAL A 288 -2.24 4.12 -28.81
N ASN A 289 -1.77 4.19 -30.05
CA ASN A 289 -0.59 3.41 -30.44
C ASN A 289 0.66 4.08 -29.85
N ARG A 290 1.16 3.50 -28.76
CA ARG A 290 2.44 3.90 -28.16
C ARG A 290 3.58 3.15 -28.87
N PRO A 291 4.61 3.83 -29.37
CA PRO A 291 5.75 3.15 -29.97
C PRO A 291 6.46 2.25 -28.94
N PRO A 292 7.14 1.17 -29.39
CA PRO A 292 7.97 0.35 -28.50
C PRO A 292 9.00 1.21 -27.75
N ARG A 293 9.21 0.87 -26.49
CA ARG A 293 10.18 1.54 -25.61
C ARG A 293 11.35 0.63 -25.32
N ALA A 294 12.53 1.20 -25.14
CA ALA A 294 13.67 0.47 -24.59
C ALA A 294 13.37 -0.01 -23.14
N PRO A 295 14.04 -1.06 -22.69
CA PRO A 295 13.94 -1.47 -21.29
C PRO A 295 14.14 -0.29 -20.33
N PHE A 296 13.33 -0.21 -19.28
CA PHE A 296 13.30 0.85 -18.24
C PHE A 296 12.88 2.24 -18.71
N GLU A 297 12.79 2.52 -20.02
CA GLU A 297 12.46 3.85 -20.54
C GLU A 297 11.09 4.33 -20.05
N GLN A 298 10.06 3.48 -20.10
CA GLN A 298 8.73 3.84 -19.64
C GLN A 298 8.68 4.06 -18.12
N ILE A 299 9.43 3.28 -17.35
CA ILE A 299 9.60 3.47 -15.90
C ILE A 299 10.12 4.88 -15.61
N GLY A 300 11.19 5.32 -16.29
CA GLY A 300 11.76 6.65 -16.12
C GLY A 300 10.79 7.78 -16.49
N ILE A 301 9.99 7.60 -17.55
CA ILE A 301 8.98 8.59 -17.97
C ILE A 301 7.88 8.73 -16.91
N VAL A 302 7.32 7.62 -16.44
CA VAL A 302 6.26 7.63 -15.44
C VAL A 302 6.77 8.17 -14.11
N ALA A 303 7.94 7.73 -13.66
CA ALA A 303 8.56 8.22 -12.43
C ALA A 303 8.82 9.73 -12.48
N THR A 304 9.28 10.25 -13.63
CA THR A 304 9.50 11.69 -13.81
C THR A 304 8.20 12.47 -13.69
N LYS A 305 7.14 12.05 -14.38
CA LYS A 305 5.83 12.70 -14.30
C LYS A 305 5.22 12.61 -12.91
N ALA A 306 5.34 11.44 -12.25
CA ALA A 306 4.88 11.26 -10.87
C ALA A 306 5.64 12.17 -9.89
N ALA A 307 6.96 12.32 -10.06
CA ALA A 307 7.76 13.23 -9.25
C ALA A 307 7.40 14.70 -9.50
N ASP A 308 7.10 15.08 -10.73
CA ASP A 308 6.65 16.43 -11.07
C ASP A 308 5.24 16.70 -10.50
N ALA A 309 4.31 15.75 -10.60
CA ALA A 309 2.99 15.85 -9.98
C ALA A 309 3.05 15.91 -8.45
N ALA A 310 3.91 15.11 -7.82
CA ALA A 310 4.17 15.17 -6.38
C ALA A 310 4.76 16.52 -5.95
N TYR A 311 5.65 17.09 -6.75
CA TYR A 311 6.17 18.44 -6.51
C TYR A 311 5.07 19.51 -6.63
N LEU A 312 4.18 19.40 -7.62
CA LEU A 312 3.04 20.30 -7.77
C LEU A 312 2.04 20.15 -6.61
N ALA A 313 1.78 18.92 -6.15
CA ALA A 313 0.99 18.68 -4.94
C ALA A 313 1.65 19.32 -3.70
N TYR A 314 2.95 19.07 -3.49
CA TYR A 314 3.72 19.69 -2.40
C TYR A 314 3.60 21.23 -2.41
N ARG A 315 3.63 21.85 -3.59
CA ARG A 315 3.49 23.31 -3.74
C ARG A 315 2.10 23.84 -3.38
N LYS A 316 1.09 22.99 -3.35
CA LYS A 316 -0.28 23.33 -2.92
C LYS A 316 -0.48 23.22 -1.42
N ILE A 317 0.47 22.68 -0.65
CA ILE A 317 0.39 22.62 0.81
C ILE A 317 0.46 24.06 1.32
N GLU A 318 -0.66 24.56 1.86
CA GLU A 318 -0.78 25.93 2.35
C GLU A 318 0.01 26.13 3.66
N ALA A 319 -0.04 25.13 4.55
CA ALA A 319 0.69 25.13 5.80
C ALA A 319 1.12 23.72 6.20
N HIS A 320 2.30 23.62 6.84
CA HIS A 320 2.69 22.44 7.58
C HIS A 320 2.38 22.68 9.06
N ASP A 321 1.57 21.82 9.65
CA ASP A 321 1.14 21.92 11.05
C ASP A 321 2.07 21.09 11.96
N ASN A 322 2.44 21.66 13.11
CA ASN A 322 3.23 21.00 14.15
C ASN A 322 2.41 20.72 15.42
N ASN A 323 1.09 20.93 15.37
CA ASN A 323 0.17 20.66 16.45
C ASN A 323 -0.94 19.72 15.96
N VAL A 324 -0.57 18.54 15.50
CA VAL A 324 -1.50 17.54 14.97
C VAL A 324 -1.78 16.44 15.97
N THR A 325 -3.01 15.97 16.00
CA THR A 325 -3.39 14.77 16.73
C THR A 325 -3.17 13.54 15.83
N LEU A 326 -2.52 12.53 16.37
CA LEU A 326 -2.43 11.21 15.75
C LEU A 326 -3.47 10.28 16.37
N ASP A 327 -4.12 9.48 15.53
CA ASP A 327 -4.86 8.29 15.95
C ASP A 327 -4.59 7.18 14.93
N MET A 328 -4.49 5.94 15.40
CA MET A 328 -4.33 4.77 14.53
C MET A 328 -5.13 3.62 15.10
N ARG A 329 -6.02 3.09 14.29
CA ARG A 329 -6.88 1.97 14.64
C ARG A 329 -6.65 0.80 13.71
N GLN A 330 -6.70 -0.39 14.30
CA GLN A 330 -6.61 -1.65 13.59
C GLN A 330 -7.88 -2.46 13.87
N ARG A 331 -8.39 -3.13 12.82
CA ARG A 331 -9.52 -4.06 12.95
C ARG A 331 -9.21 -5.33 12.18
N GLN A 332 -9.48 -6.47 12.80
CA GLN A 332 -9.48 -7.75 12.13
C GLN A 332 -10.88 -8.04 11.60
N VAL A 333 -10.98 -8.46 10.36
CA VAL A 333 -12.24 -8.74 9.68
C VAL A 333 -12.21 -10.14 9.08
N ASP A 334 -13.18 -10.95 9.43
CA ASP A 334 -13.34 -12.30 8.87
C ASP A 334 -14.10 -12.23 7.55
N LEU A 335 -13.47 -12.69 6.50
CA LEU A 335 -14.03 -12.80 5.17
C LEU A 335 -14.17 -14.27 4.81
N ARG A 336 -15.38 -14.68 4.41
CA ARG A 336 -15.61 -16.07 4.01
C ARG A 336 -14.82 -16.39 2.75
N TYR A 337 -14.12 -17.54 2.75
CA TYR A 337 -13.49 -18.05 1.54
C TYR A 337 -14.54 -18.45 0.49
N ARG A 338 -14.27 -18.12 -0.76
CA ARG A 338 -15.06 -18.61 -1.89
C ARG A 338 -14.86 -20.10 -2.08
N ARG A 339 -15.98 -20.80 -2.28
CA ARG A 339 -16.00 -22.23 -2.59
C ARG A 339 -16.47 -22.44 -4.03
N PRO A 340 -15.84 -23.37 -4.78
CA PRO A 340 -16.39 -23.81 -6.06
C PRO A 340 -17.63 -24.66 -5.86
N THR A 341 -18.48 -24.75 -6.87
CA THR A 341 -19.57 -25.73 -6.91
C THR A 341 -19.03 -27.12 -7.23
N GLU A 342 -19.80 -28.17 -6.94
CA GLU A 342 -19.44 -29.55 -7.32
C GLU A 342 -19.25 -29.69 -8.83
N GLU A 343 -20.02 -28.94 -9.63
CA GLU A 343 -19.86 -28.89 -11.09
C GLU A 343 -18.50 -28.29 -11.49
N ASP A 344 -18.09 -27.18 -10.86
CA ASP A 344 -16.78 -26.55 -11.10
C ASP A 344 -15.63 -27.51 -10.71
N VAL A 345 -15.76 -28.24 -9.60
CA VAL A 345 -14.79 -29.25 -9.16
C VAL A 345 -14.69 -30.39 -10.16
N ALA A 346 -15.84 -30.93 -10.62
CA ALA A 346 -15.89 -32.01 -11.61
C ALA A 346 -15.26 -31.57 -12.94
N ALA A 347 -15.52 -30.34 -13.39
CA ALA A 347 -14.91 -29.77 -14.57
C ALA A 347 -13.37 -29.61 -14.40
N ALA A 348 -12.93 -29.11 -13.25
CA ALA A 348 -11.51 -28.97 -12.94
C ALA A 348 -10.76 -30.32 -12.93
N ARG A 349 -11.36 -31.36 -12.33
CA ARG A 349 -10.79 -32.72 -12.36
C ARG A 349 -10.62 -33.27 -13.77
N LYS A 350 -11.60 -33.02 -14.67
CA LYS A 350 -11.50 -33.40 -16.08
C LYS A 350 -10.32 -32.70 -16.77
N VAL A 351 -10.14 -31.39 -16.55
CA VAL A 351 -9.02 -30.64 -17.12
C VAL A 351 -7.67 -31.19 -16.65
N ILE A 352 -7.53 -31.48 -15.34
CA ILE A 352 -6.26 -32.01 -14.78
C ILE A 352 -5.95 -33.44 -15.30
N ALA A 353 -6.97 -34.23 -15.61
CA ALA A 353 -6.80 -35.59 -16.13
C ALA A 353 -6.33 -35.66 -17.58
N ILE A 354 -6.35 -34.55 -18.32
CA ILE A 354 -5.86 -34.49 -19.72
C ILE A 354 -4.35 -34.54 -19.69
N THR A 355 -3.77 -35.59 -20.33
CA THR A 355 -2.33 -35.79 -20.43
C THR A 355 -1.83 -35.70 -21.89
N ASP A 356 -2.74 -35.77 -22.87
CA ASP A 356 -2.40 -35.63 -24.27
C ASP A 356 -2.06 -34.16 -24.61
N ALA A 357 -0.90 -33.96 -25.26
CA ALA A 357 -0.38 -32.63 -25.55
C ALA A 357 -1.27 -31.84 -26.52
N ASP A 358 -1.89 -32.51 -27.51
CA ASP A 358 -2.74 -31.90 -28.53
C ASP A 358 -4.07 -31.48 -27.90
N GLU A 359 -4.60 -32.23 -26.94
CA GLU A 359 -5.80 -31.87 -26.17
C GLU A 359 -5.52 -30.72 -25.20
N ILE A 360 -4.35 -30.73 -24.53
CA ILE A 360 -3.91 -29.61 -23.67
C ILE A 360 -3.81 -28.29 -24.47
N ALA A 361 -3.28 -28.35 -25.70
CA ALA A 361 -3.16 -27.17 -26.58
C ALA A 361 -4.50 -26.57 -26.99
N LYS A 362 -5.59 -27.33 -26.95
CA LYS A 362 -6.98 -26.85 -27.24
C LYS A 362 -7.65 -26.19 -26.05
N LEU A 363 -7.12 -26.36 -24.83
CA LEU A 363 -7.68 -25.78 -23.63
C LEU A 363 -7.58 -24.24 -23.64
N PRO A 364 -8.51 -23.54 -22.97
CA PRO A 364 -8.34 -22.10 -22.71
C PRO A 364 -7.02 -21.81 -22.01
N LYS A 365 -6.43 -20.66 -22.32
CA LYS A 365 -5.16 -20.24 -21.69
C LYS A 365 -5.26 -20.29 -20.16
N LYS A 366 -4.27 -20.93 -19.50
CA LYS A 366 -4.20 -21.12 -18.04
C LYS A 366 -5.28 -22.07 -17.45
N ALA A 367 -6.02 -22.83 -18.25
CA ALA A 367 -7.06 -23.75 -17.75
C ALA A 367 -6.51 -24.73 -16.70
N ASP A 368 -5.35 -25.34 -16.94
CA ASP A 368 -4.67 -26.23 -15.98
C ASP A 368 -4.40 -25.56 -14.63
N SER A 369 -3.82 -24.35 -14.66
CA SER A 369 -3.52 -23.60 -13.44
C SER A 369 -4.77 -23.28 -12.61
N TYR A 370 -5.86 -22.84 -13.27
CA TYR A 370 -7.10 -22.52 -12.57
C TYR A 370 -7.88 -23.77 -12.14
N ALA A 371 -7.78 -24.86 -12.86
CA ALA A 371 -8.31 -26.15 -12.43
C ALA A 371 -7.66 -26.60 -11.10
N ARG A 372 -6.32 -26.51 -10.98
CA ARG A 372 -5.63 -26.80 -9.72
C ARG A 372 -6.03 -25.84 -8.58
N GLN A 373 -6.21 -24.56 -8.88
CA GLN A 373 -6.69 -23.59 -7.88
C GLN A 373 -8.12 -23.89 -7.43
N THR A 374 -9.00 -24.34 -8.34
CA THR A 374 -10.36 -24.77 -8.02
C THR A 374 -10.36 -25.95 -7.06
N ILE A 375 -9.52 -26.97 -7.32
CA ILE A 375 -9.38 -28.13 -6.42
C ILE A 375 -8.89 -27.69 -5.04
N ARG A 376 -7.81 -26.86 -4.97
CA ARG A 376 -7.32 -26.34 -3.69
C ARG A 376 -8.37 -25.53 -2.92
N ALA A 377 -9.19 -24.74 -3.63
CA ALA A 377 -10.27 -23.99 -3.00
C ALA A 377 -11.39 -24.90 -2.46
N HIS A 378 -11.64 -26.05 -3.11
CA HIS A 378 -12.56 -27.06 -2.63
C HIS A 378 -12.05 -27.82 -1.40
N GLU A 379 -10.76 -28.17 -1.41
CA GLU A 379 -10.08 -28.93 -0.35
C GLU A 379 -9.71 -28.09 0.86
N ARG A 380 -9.84 -26.76 0.79
CA ARG A 380 -9.54 -25.87 1.90
C ARG A 380 -10.46 -26.14 3.09
N GLU A 381 -9.90 -26.34 4.26
CA GLU A 381 -10.65 -26.61 5.50
C GLU A 381 -11.18 -25.32 6.13
N GLU A 382 -10.38 -24.25 6.10
CA GLU A 382 -10.74 -22.98 6.73
C GLU A 382 -11.98 -22.36 6.04
N GLU A 383 -12.92 -21.89 6.85
CA GLU A 383 -14.12 -21.20 6.36
C GLU A 383 -13.86 -19.72 6.11
N PHE A 384 -13.03 -19.10 6.93
CA PHE A 384 -12.76 -17.67 6.92
C PHE A 384 -11.29 -17.36 6.73
N LEU A 385 -11.03 -16.25 6.06
CA LEU A 385 -9.76 -15.52 6.03
C LEU A 385 -9.89 -14.30 6.93
N THR A 386 -9.16 -14.26 8.03
CA THR A 386 -9.05 -13.06 8.86
C THR A 386 -8.05 -12.11 8.22
N VAL A 387 -8.46 -10.89 7.94
CA VAL A 387 -7.61 -9.85 7.37
C VAL A 387 -7.51 -8.65 8.30
N THR A 388 -6.35 -7.99 8.29
CA THR A 388 -6.10 -6.78 9.08
C THR A 388 -6.26 -5.55 8.21
N ILE A 389 -7.21 -4.67 8.58
CA ILE A 389 -7.35 -3.33 8.01
C ILE A 389 -6.94 -2.29 9.04
N GLN A 390 -6.44 -1.14 8.57
CA GLN A 390 -6.02 -0.04 9.44
C GLN A 390 -6.54 1.29 8.92
N ALA A 391 -6.83 2.20 9.86
CA ALA A 391 -7.11 3.60 9.59
C ALA A 391 -6.19 4.45 10.46
N ILE A 392 -5.64 5.52 9.89
CA ILE A 392 -4.70 6.43 10.54
C ILE A 392 -5.25 7.86 10.37
N ARG A 393 -5.29 8.61 11.46
CA ARG A 393 -5.52 10.05 11.46
C ARG A 393 -4.20 10.79 11.63
N VAL A 394 -3.98 11.81 10.81
CA VAL A 394 -2.87 12.77 10.96
C VAL A 394 -3.48 14.18 10.90
N GLY A 395 -3.88 14.71 12.05
CA GLY A 395 -4.62 15.98 12.12
C GLY A 395 -5.96 15.90 11.39
N GLU A 396 -6.10 16.67 10.32
CA GLU A 396 -7.31 16.69 9.46
C GLU A 396 -7.22 15.74 8.25
N PHE A 397 -6.21 14.85 8.18
CA PHE A 397 -6.01 13.92 7.11
C PHE A 397 -6.21 12.48 7.59
N ALA A 398 -6.59 11.60 6.65
CA ALA A 398 -6.72 10.18 6.92
C ALA A 398 -5.92 9.33 5.94
N ILE A 399 -5.50 8.14 6.40
CA ILE A 399 -4.89 7.09 5.60
C ILE A 399 -5.60 5.79 5.95
N VAL A 400 -5.97 4.99 4.95
CA VAL A 400 -6.50 3.64 5.19
C VAL A 400 -5.65 2.60 4.49
N GLY A 401 -5.47 1.44 5.13
CA GLY A 401 -4.71 0.30 4.62
C GLY A 401 -5.61 -0.91 4.36
N ILE A 402 -5.52 -1.49 3.14
CA ILE A 402 -6.29 -2.64 2.67
C ILE A 402 -5.34 -3.74 2.19
N PRO A 403 -5.41 -5.00 2.69
CA PRO A 403 -4.44 -6.05 2.37
C PRO A 403 -4.75 -6.80 1.04
N PHE A 404 -5.17 -6.07 0.02
CA PHE A 404 -5.57 -6.60 -1.28
C PHE A 404 -5.05 -5.74 -2.44
N GLU A 405 -5.05 -6.33 -3.65
CA GLU A 405 -5.01 -5.59 -4.90
C GLU A 405 -6.41 -5.02 -5.15
N THR A 406 -6.70 -3.88 -4.52
CA THR A 406 -8.02 -3.24 -4.45
C THR A 406 -8.36 -2.57 -5.78
N LEU A 407 -9.56 -2.81 -6.34
CA LEU A 407 -10.01 -2.13 -7.55
C LEU A 407 -10.32 -0.66 -7.26
N VAL A 408 -10.18 0.17 -8.28
CA VAL A 408 -10.19 1.64 -8.17
C VAL A 408 -11.50 2.20 -7.61
N GLU A 409 -12.64 1.59 -7.94
CA GLU A 409 -13.96 2.05 -7.47
C GLU A 409 -14.05 2.06 -5.93
N ILE A 410 -13.39 1.09 -5.27
CA ILE A 410 -13.38 1.00 -3.80
C ILE A 410 -12.59 2.18 -3.21
N GLY A 411 -11.44 2.52 -3.82
CA GLY A 411 -10.65 3.67 -3.41
C GLY A 411 -11.40 4.99 -3.56
N LEU A 412 -12.08 5.17 -4.69
CA LEU A 412 -12.91 6.35 -4.96
C LEU A 412 -14.09 6.43 -3.99
N GLU A 413 -14.77 5.32 -3.68
CA GLU A 413 -15.87 5.28 -2.71
C GLU A 413 -15.40 5.67 -1.31
N ILE A 414 -14.24 5.17 -0.85
CA ILE A 414 -13.70 5.53 0.46
C ILE A 414 -13.34 7.01 0.51
N LYS A 415 -12.71 7.56 -0.52
CA LYS A 415 -12.38 8.99 -0.60
C LYS A 415 -13.62 9.89 -0.56
N ASP A 416 -14.65 9.53 -1.34
CA ASP A 416 -15.90 10.29 -1.43
C ASP A 416 -16.70 10.29 -0.12
N ARG A 417 -16.71 9.17 0.60
CA ARG A 417 -17.51 8.97 1.82
C ARG A 417 -16.75 9.24 3.12
N SER A 418 -15.44 9.47 3.06
CA SER A 418 -14.63 9.74 4.24
C SER A 418 -15.10 11.01 4.97
N PRO A 419 -15.14 11.02 6.30
CA PRO A 419 -15.39 12.25 7.08
C PRO A 419 -14.20 13.22 7.09
N PHE A 420 -13.03 12.80 6.54
CA PHE A 420 -11.84 13.64 6.41
C PHE A 420 -11.79 14.31 5.04
N PRO A 421 -11.36 15.59 4.95
CA PRO A 421 -11.26 16.32 3.68
C PRO A 421 -10.35 15.65 2.65
N GLN A 422 -9.32 14.93 3.12
CA GLN A 422 -8.40 14.18 2.28
C GLN A 422 -8.13 12.82 2.91
N THR A 423 -8.28 11.75 2.12
CA THR A 423 -8.08 10.38 2.56
C THR A 423 -7.22 9.62 1.55
N MET A 424 -6.06 9.16 2.00
CA MET A 424 -5.16 8.32 1.22
C MET A 424 -5.56 6.85 1.37
N VAL A 425 -5.73 6.14 0.25
CA VAL A 425 -6.07 4.70 0.25
C VAL A 425 -4.85 3.90 -0.19
N ILE A 426 -4.32 3.07 0.71
CA ILE A 426 -3.14 2.24 0.46
C ILE A 426 -3.57 0.78 0.27
N GLY A 427 -3.33 0.25 -0.92
CA GLY A 427 -3.46 -1.17 -1.21
C GLY A 427 -2.26 -1.97 -0.70
N LEU A 428 -2.42 -3.32 -0.63
CA LEU A 428 -1.35 -4.24 -0.23
C LEU A 428 -0.72 -3.89 1.15
N ALA A 429 -1.53 -3.33 2.03
CA ALA A 429 -1.15 -2.97 3.39
C ALA A 429 -1.44 -4.13 4.35
N ASN A 430 -0.46 -4.50 5.18
CA ASN A 430 -0.52 -5.61 6.14
C ASN A 430 -0.78 -6.99 5.53
N GLY A 431 -0.52 -7.16 4.24
CA GLY A 431 -0.67 -8.44 3.56
C GLY A 431 -0.98 -8.31 2.08
N ARG A 432 -1.10 -9.49 1.41
CA ARG A 432 -1.52 -9.60 0.02
C ARG A 432 -2.39 -10.84 -0.17
N HIS A 433 -3.70 -10.64 -0.26
CA HIS A 433 -4.69 -11.72 -0.35
C HIS A 433 -5.36 -11.82 -1.73
N GLY A 434 -4.69 -11.35 -2.79
CA GLY A 434 -5.22 -11.32 -4.16
C GLY A 434 -6.05 -10.08 -4.44
N TYR A 435 -6.95 -10.16 -5.43
CA TYR A 435 -7.76 -9.02 -5.86
C TYR A 435 -9.00 -8.84 -4.99
N LEU A 436 -9.42 -7.57 -4.85
CA LEU A 436 -10.65 -7.17 -4.18
C LEU A 436 -11.54 -6.39 -5.17
N PRO A 437 -12.36 -7.08 -5.96
CA PRO A 437 -13.36 -6.42 -6.83
C PRO A 437 -14.64 -6.09 -6.07
N PRO A 438 -15.33 -4.98 -6.42
CA PRO A 438 -16.69 -4.73 -5.94
C PRO A 438 -17.69 -5.68 -6.60
N PRO A 439 -18.91 -5.85 -6.01
CA PRO A 439 -19.93 -6.77 -6.53
C PRO A 439 -20.28 -6.56 -8.00
N GLU A 440 -20.28 -5.31 -8.49
CA GLU A 440 -20.51 -4.99 -9.90
C GLU A 440 -19.48 -5.66 -10.80
N GLN A 441 -18.20 -5.54 -10.46
CA GLN A 441 -17.12 -6.12 -11.25
C GLN A 441 -17.16 -7.66 -11.21
N HIS A 442 -17.66 -8.26 -10.12
CA HIS A 442 -17.91 -9.71 -10.07
C HIS A 442 -18.99 -10.16 -11.07
N ARG A 443 -20.03 -9.33 -11.32
CA ARG A 443 -21.06 -9.63 -12.33
C ARG A 443 -20.50 -9.56 -13.75
N LEU A 444 -19.55 -8.67 -14.00
CA LEU A 444 -18.90 -8.52 -15.31
C LEU A 444 -17.88 -9.66 -15.60
N GLY A 445 -17.37 -10.35 -14.57
CA GLY A 445 -16.36 -11.38 -14.73
C GLY A 445 -14.96 -10.80 -14.99
N GLY A 446 -14.10 -11.57 -15.62
CA GLY A 446 -12.71 -11.19 -15.92
C GLY A 446 -11.71 -11.61 -14.83
N TYR A 447 -10.43 -11.48 -15.14
CA TYR A 447 -9.30 -12.03 -14.39
C TYR A 447 -9.34 -11.75 -12.88
N GLU A 448 -9.63 -10.52 -12.50
CA GLU A 448 -9.61 -10.06 -11.11
C GLU A 448 -10.72 -10.71 -10.28
N THR A 449 -11.73 -11.30 -10.93
CA THR A 449 -12.89 -11.91 -10.27
C THR A 449 -12.89 -13.44 -10.28
N TRP A 450 -11.94 -14.07 -10.99
CA TRP A 450 -11.89 -15.54 -11.09
C TRP A 450 -11.51 -16.18 -9.74
N LEU A 451 -12.10 -17.33 -9.47
CA LEU A 451 -11.73 -18.11 -8.28
C LEU A 451 -10.24 -18.49 -8.35
N GLY A 452 -9.51 -18.17 -7.29
CA GLY A 452 -8.06 -18.31 -7.24
C GLY A 452 -7.31 -16.99 -7.45
N THR A 453 -7.87 -16.04 -8.21
CA THR A 453 -7.38 -14.66 -8.29
C THR A 453 -8.04 -13.78 -7.23
N ASN A 454 -9.35 -13.92 -7.05
CA ASN A 454 -10.09 -13.48 -5.86
C ASN A 454 -10.50 -14.71 -5.06
N ILE A 455 -10.17 -14.74 -3.78
CA ILE A 455 -10.36 -15.91 -2.90
C ILE A 455 -11.44 -15.72 -1.82
N VAL A 456 -11.97 -14.50 -1.68
CA VAL A 456 -12.96 -14.15 -0.65
C VAL A 456 -14.33 -13.88 -1.26
N GLN A 457 -15.38 -13.90 -0.43
CA GLN A 457 -16.76 -13.64 -0.83
C GLN A 457 -16.92 -12.40 -1.70
N LYS A 458 -17.93 -12.39 -2.57
CA LYS A 458 -18.08 -11.35 -3.61
C LYS A 458 -18.41 -9.96 -3.07
N ASP A 459 -18.91 -9.87 -1.87
CA ASP A 459 -19.25 -8.64 -1.14
C ASP A 459 -18.17 -8.24 -0.11
N ALA A 460 -17.01 -8.89 -0.14
CA ALA A 460 -15.89 -8.58 0.76
C ALA A 460 -15.47 -7.10 0.72
N SER A 461 -15.48 -6.48 -0.47
CA SER A 461 -15.20 -5.07 -0.62
C SER A 461 -16.19 -4.18 0.15
N VAL A 462 -17.48 -4.51 0.12
CA VAL A 462 -18.53 -3.76 0.85
C VAL A 462 -18.30 -3.85 2.36
N ILE A 463 -17.96 -5.06 2.85
CA ILE A 463 -17.66 -5.29 4.27
C ILE A 463 -16.44 -4.47 4.71
N LEU A 464 -15.34 -4.51 3.94
CA LEU A 464 -14.13 -3.79 4.29
C LEU A 464 -14.31 -2.27 4.22
N THR A 465 -14.96 -1.77 3.16
CA THR A 465 -15.27 -0.33 3.01
C THR A 465 -16.11 0.17 4.19
N LYS A 466 -17.16 -0.57 4.57
CA LYS A 466 -17.99 -0.21 5.72
C LYS A 466 -17.16 -0.12 7.00
N ASN A 467 -16.35 -1.14 7.30
CA ASN A 467 -15.53 -1.15 8.51
C ASN A 467 -14.50 0.00 8.53
N LEU A 468 -13.89 0.33 7.38
CA LEU A 468 -12.94 1.44 7.29
C LEU A 468 -13.62 2.80 7.52
N LEU A 469 -14.80 3.02 6.91
CA LEU A 469 -15.55 4.27 7.11
C LEU A 469 -16.00 4.43 8.57
N GLU A 470 -16.48 3.36 9.22
CA GLU A 470 -16.79 3.37 10.66
C GLU A 470 -15.56 3.76 11.50
N MET A 471 -14.37 3.16 11.20
CA MET A 471 -13.14 3.52 11.92
C MET A 471 -12.76 4.99 11.71
N LEU A 472 -12.95 5.53 10.50
CA LEU A 472 -12.70 6.94 10.21
C LEU A 472 -13.69 7.88 10.95
N GLU A 473 -14.97 7.51 11.01
CA GLU A 473 -15.97 8.26 11.78
C GLU A 473 -15.62 8.30 13.27
N GLU A 474 -15.31 7.13 13.85
CA GLU A 474 -14.87 7.01 15.25
C GLU A 474 -13.63 7.84 15.60
N MET A 475 -12.74 8.09 14.62
CA MET A 475 -11.54 8.94 14.80
C MET A 475 -11.85 10.43 14.68
N ARG A 476 -13.01 10.81 14.10
CA ARG A 476 -13.40 12.18 13.90
C ARG A 476 -14.11 12.76 15.13
N GLU A 477 -14.75 11.87 15.91
CA GLU A 477 -15.39 12.21 17.20
C GLU A 477 -14.34 12.55 18.27
#